data_3178ad9414eae674f0d2f8876c4c8ee7
#
_entry.id   3178ad9414eae674f0d2f8876c4c8ee7
#
_cell.length_a   1.000
_cell.length_b   1.000
_cell.length_c   1.000
_cell.angle_alpha   90.00
_cell.angle_beta   90.00
_cell.angle_gamma   90.00
#
_symmetry.space_group_name_H-M   'P 1'
#
loop_
_entity.id
_entity.type
_entity.pdbx_description
1 polymer ?
#
loop_
_entity_poly.entity_id
_entity_poly.type
_entity_poly.pdbx_seq_one_letter_code
_entity_poly.pdbx_strand_id
1 'polypeptide(L)'
;MDRAAVRREVEKTAVLAQEYVEKRLDATGCDYLQPLITRPGVAQILVELDGSYLRTGKKIILEGVELTPKRQLPKCQRQIDWREVRVGLARPLQELKNRTYVARMGTYPEVVRHLVSAAIVQGMSVRTQVIAVADGGNGLCEALQKQFPRMTFILDRPHLKQHLYAGAEAIGLTGSVRHSWVSDKLQLN
;
A
#
# COMPACT_ATOMS: atom_id res chain seq x y z
N MET A 1 -23.47 -22.45 -0.17
CA MET A 1 -22.01 -22.69 -0.22
C MET A 1 -21.47 -22.60 1.21
N ASP A 2 -20.74 -23.61 1.67
CA ASP A 2 -20.18 -23.65 3.02
C ASP A 2 -19.08 -22.59 3.18
N ARG A 3 -19.12 -21.82 4.26
CA ARG A 3 -18.14 -20.76 4.57
C ARG A 3 -16.69 -21.29 4.62
N ALA A 4 -16.52 -22.53 5.10
CA ALA A 4 -15.21 -23.16 5.17
C ALA A 4 -14.68 -23.55 3.79
N ALA A 5 -15.55 -23.93 2.85
CA ALA A 5 -15.18 -24.22 1.48
C ALA A 5 -14.75 -22.94 0.73
N VAL A 6 -15.53 -21.86 0.88
CA VAL A 6 -15.18 -20.54 0.30
C VAL A 6 -13.84 -20.07 0.81
N ARG A 7 -13.60 -20.14 2.12
CA ARG A 7 -12.34 -19.74 2.72
C ARG A 7 -11.15 -20.53 2.15
N ARG A 8 -11.25 -21.85 2.05
CA ARG A 8 -10.18 -22.69 1.47
C ARG A 8 -9.88 -22.31 0.04
N GLU A 9 -10.89 -22.00 -0.76
CA GLU A 9 -10.71 -21.61 -2.15
C GLU A 9 -10.03 -20.23 -2.27
N VAL A 10 -10.43 -19.28 -1.44
CA VAL A 10 -9.78 -17.95 -1.36
C VAL A 10 -8.31 -18.10 -0.93
N GLU A 11 -8.01 -18.93 0.07
CA GLU A 11 -6.63 -19.18 0.52
C GLU A 11 -5.77 -19.80 -0.59
N LYS A 12 -6.28 -20.78 -1.34
CA LYS A 12 -5.59 -21.37 -2.51
C LYS A 12 -5.33 -20.34 -3.61
N THR A 13 -6.36 -19.58 -3.97
CA THR A 13 -6.26 -18.54 -4.99
C THR A 13 -5.25 -17.46 -4.58
N ALA A 14 -5.20 -17.09 -3.31
CA ALA A 14 -4.25 -16.12 -2.79
C ALA A 14 -2.80 -16.61 -2.93
N VAL A 15 -2.53 -17.89 -2.64
CA VAL A 15 -1.19 -18.48 -2.83
C VAL A 15 -0.78 -18.45 -4.29
N LEU A 16 -1.65 -18.88 -5.20
CA LEU A 16 -1.38 -18.86 -6.65
C LEU A 16 -1.15 -17.43 -7.17
N ALA A 17 -1.94 -16.47 -6.69
CA ALA A 17 -1.77 -15.07 -7.04
C ALA A 17 -0.44 -14.51 -6.54
N GLN A 18 -0.03 -14.87 -5.32
CA GLN A 18 1.27 -14.48 -4.77
C GLN A 18 2.42 -15.04 -5.59
N GLU A 19 2.41 -16.35 -5.89
CA GLU A 19 3.42 -16.98 -6.74
C GLU A 19 3.52 -16.35 -8.12
N TYR A 20 2.37 -16.04 -8.73
CA TYR A 20 2.32 -15.36 -10.03
C TYR A 20 2.99 -13.98 -9.97
N VAL A 21 2.69 -13.19 -8.93
CA VAL A 21 3.25 -11.86 -8.74
C VAL A 21 4.76 -11.93 -8.49
N GLU A 22 5.23 -12.87 -7.63
CA GLU A 22 6.66 -13.03 -7.35
C GLU A 22 7.45 -13.44 -8.61
N LYS A 23 6.96 -14.42 -9.38
CA LYS A 23 7.57 -14.80 -10.65
C LYS A 23 7.67 -13.62 -11.63
N ARG A 24 6.65 -12.78 -11.67
CA ARG A 24 6.63 -11.61 -12.55
C ARG A 24 7.59 -10.52 -12.09
N LEU A 25 7.76 -10.34 -10.78
CA LEU A 25 8.77 -9.45 -10.22
C LEU A 25 10.18 -9.93 -10.53
N ASP A 26 10.44 -11.22 -10.36
CA ASP A 26 11.75 -11.81 -10.65
C ASP A 26 12.09 -11.68 -12.13
N ALA A 27 11.15 -11.98 -13.00
CA ALA A 27 11.32 -11.79 -14.45
C ALA A 27 11.54 -10.32 -14.85
N THR A 28 10.89 -9.39 -14.16
CA THR A 28 11.08 -7.94 -14.38
C THR A 28 12.42 -7.48 -13.81
N GLY A 29 12.90 -8.10 -12.73
CA GLY A 29 14.15 -7.76 -12.06
C GLY A 29 15.41 -8.14 -12.82
N CYS A 30 15.37 -9.21 -13.61
CA CYS A 30 16.53 -9.67 -14.39
C CYS A 30 16.80 -8.81 -15.63
N ASP A 31 15.75 -8.29 -16.30
CA ASP A 31 15.84 -7.48 -17.53
C ASP A 31 15.41 -6.02 -17.31
N TYR A 32 15.49 -5.56 -16.10
CA TYR A 32 14.89 -4.33 -15.61
C TYR A 32 15.30 -3.08 -16.39
N LEU A 33 16.55 -2.98 -16.79
CA LEU A 33 17.07 -1.77 -17.45
C LEU A 33 16.86 -1.77 -18.97
N GLN A 34 16.86 -2.91 -19.63
CA GLN A 34 16.77 -2.95 -21.10
C GLN A 34 15.38 -2.54 -21.63
N PRO A 35 14.27 -3.06 -21.15
CA PRO A 35 12.94 -2.61 -21.59
C PRO A 35 12.66 -1.15 -21.27
N LEU A 36 13.23 -0.65 -20.17
CA LEU A 36 13.07 0.75 -19.75
C LEU A 36 13.86 1.72 -20.61
N ILE A 37 15.01 1.30 -21.16
CA ILE A 37 15.87 2.12 -22.02
C ILE A 37 15.37 2.13 -23.45
N THR A 38 14.92 0.99 -23.97
CA THR A 38 14.58 0.80 -25.38
C THR A 38 13.18 1.25 -25.76
N ARG A 39 12.25 1.30 -24.81
CA ARG A 39 10.86 1.74 -25.06
C ARG A 39 10.71 3.25 -24.85
N PRO A 40 10.00 3.95 -25.73
CA PRO A 40 9.76 5.38 -25.55
C PRO A 40 9.02 5.69 -24.23
N GLY A 41 8.21 4.77 -23.76
CA GLY A 41 7.45 4.90 -22.52
C GLY A 41 6.35 5.95 -22.59
N VAL A 42 5.54 6.01 -21.52
CA VAL A 42 4.58 7.09 -21.32
C VAL A 42 5.28 8.34 -20.77
N ALA A 43 4.78 9.52 -21.11
CA ALA A 43 5.40 10.78 -20.67
C ALA A 43 5.34 10.93 -19.14
N GLN A 44 4.18 10.63 -18.56
CA GLN A 44 3.92 10.77 -17.12
C GLN A 44 3.17 9.57 -16.58
N ILE A 45 3.56 9.12 -15.39
CA ILE A 45 2.88 8.05 -14.67
C ILE A 45 2.56 8.50 -13.25
N LEU A 46 1.34 8.20 -12.82
CA LEU A 46 0.91 8.38 -11.45
C LEU A 46 1.12 7.07 -10.70
N VAL A 47 1.73 7.15 -9.53
CA VAL A 47 1.80 6.08 -8.55
C VAL A 47 1.17 6.55 -7.26
N GLU A 48 0.34 5.73 -6.66
CA GLU A 48 -0.31 6.01 -5.39
C GLU A 48 0.01 4.87 -4.42
N LEU A 49 0.22 5.19 -3.16
CA LEU A 49 0.46 4.20 -2.11
C LEU A 49 -0.17 4.68 -0.80
N ASP A 50 -0.99 3.83 -0.22
CA ASP A 50 -1.68 4.07 1.05
C ASP A 50 -1.60 2.83 1.94
N GLY A 51 -1.60 3.03 3.26
CA GLY A 51 -1.56 1.99 4.26
C GLY A 51 -2.86 1.89 5.05
N SER A 52 -3.27 0.68 5.38
CA SER A 52 -4.41 0.42 6.23
C SER A 52 -4.13 -0.71 7.20
N TYR A 53 -4.63 -0.60 8.43
CA TYR A 53 -4.49 -1.65 9.43
C TYR A 53 -5.66 -2.63 9.37
N LEU A 54 -5.34 -3.91 9.16
CA LEU A 54 -6.29 -5.00 9.21
C LEU A 54 -6.18 -5.77 10.51
N ARG A 55 -7.33 -6.01 11.14
CA ARG A 55 -7.42 -6.87 12.30
C ARG A 55 -7.29 -8.32 11.88
N THR A 56 -6.20 -8.96 12.27
CA THR A 56 -5.95 -10.39 12.06
C THR A 56 -6.19 -11.17 13.35
N GLY A 57 -6.50 -12.45 13.23
CA GLY A 57 -6.71 -13.29 14.41
C GLY A 57 -6.19 -14.70 14.18
N LYS A 58 -5.33 -15.16 15.08
CA LYS A 58 -4.83 -16.54 15.14
C LYS A 58 -5.53 -17.28 16.27
N LYS A 59 -6.01 -18.48 16.01
CA LYS A 59 -6.46 -19.38 17.08
C LYS A 59 -5.24 -20.04 17.69
N ILE A 60 -5.08 -19.89 18.99
CA ILE A 60 -4.06 -20.61 19.77
C ILE A 60 -4.78 -21.70 20.54
N ILE A 61 -4.36 -22.95 20.36
CA ILE A 61 -4.80 -24.08 21.19
C ILE A 61 -4.01 -24.00 22.48
N LEU A 62 -4.71 -23.90 23.61
CA LEU A 62 -4.06 -23.89 24.92
C LEU A 62 -3.67 -25.33 25.26
N GLU A 63 -2.38 -25.60 25.34
CA GLU A 63 -1.86 -26.87 25.82
C GLU A 63 -2.17 -27.06 27.32
N GLY A 64 -2.39 -28.29 27.75
CA GLY A 64 -2.60 -28.63 29.17
C GLY A 64 -4.00 -28.44 29.70
N VAL A 65 -5.00 -28.16 28.88
CA VAL A 65 -6.40 -28.12 29.29
C VAL A 65 -7.01 -29.51 29.14
N GLU A 66 -7.29 -30.19 30.25
CA GLU A 66 -7.99 -31.49 30.25
C GLU A 66 -9.35 -31.37 29.54
N LEU A 67 -9.57 -32.30 28.62
CA LEU A 67 -10.86 -32.44 27.93
C LEU A 67 -11.86 -33.09 28.91
N THR A 68 -12.86 -32.33 29.32
CA THR A 68 -13.95 -32.88 30.11
C THR A 68 -14.98 -33.55 29.19
N PRO A 69 -15.76 -34.56 29.70
CA PRO A 69 -16.78 -35.25 28.87
C PRO A 69 -17.82 -34.34 28.19
N LYS A 70 -17.99 -33.13 28.69
CA LYS A 70 -18.88 -32.11 28.11
C LYS A 70 -18.19 -31.21 27.08
N ARG A 71 -16.88 -31.37 26.86
CA ARG A 71 -16.09 -30.51 25.98
C ARG A 71 -15.23 -31.34 25.04
N GLN A 72 -15.72 -31.58 23.84
CA GLN A 72 -15.05 -32.36 22.81
C GLN A 72 -13.99 -31.57 22.00
N LEU A 73 -13.89 -30.26 22.21
CA LEU A 73 -12.98 -29.40 21.47
C LEU A 73 -11.99 -28.72 22.43
N PRO A 74 -10.70 -28.64 22.07
CA PRO A 74 -9.70 -27.97 22.87
C PRO A 74 -10.08 -26.49 23.07
N LYS A 75 -9.76 -25.97 24.26
CA LYS A 75 -9.97 -24.55 24.56
C LYS A 75 -9.07 -23.72 23.66
N CYS A 76 -9.66 -22.91 22.78
CA CYS A 76 -8.96 -22.00 21.91
C CYS A 76 -9.06 -20.58 22.43
N GLN A 77 -7.93 -19.90 22.51
CA GLN A 77 -7.88 -18.47 22.69
C GLN A 77 -7.64 -17.80 21.34
N ARG A 78 -8.33 -16.69 21.09
CA ARG A 78 -8.09 -15.89 19.88
C ARG A 78 -7.10 -14.80 20.21
N GLN A 79 -5.91 -14.92 19.67
CA GLN A 79 -4.96 -13.83 19.67
C GLN A 79 -5.30 -12.88 18.53
N ILE A 80 -5.51 -11.62 18.87
CA ILE A 80 -5.80 -10.55 17.91
C ILE A 80 -4.52 -9.78 17.69
N ASP A 81 -4.23 -9.54 16.43
CA ASP A 81 -3.09 -8.74 15.98
C ASP A 81 -3.57 -7.74 14.92
N TRP A 82 -2.90 -6.61 14.81
CA TRP A 82 -3.16 -5.60 13.80
C TRP A 82 -1.99 -5.58 12.83
N ARG A 83 -2.27 -5.82 11.57
CA ARG A 83 -1.24 -5.85 10.53
C ARG A 83 -1.52 -4.79 9.49
N GLU A 84 -0.48 -4.05 9.16
CA GLU A 84 -0.56 -3.07 8.10
C GLU A 84 -0.54 -3.76 6.73
N VAL A 85 -1.52 -3.42 5.91
CA VAL A 85 -1.59 -3.77 4.49
C VAL A 85 -1.41 -2.48 3.70
N ARG A 86 -0.50 -2.51 2.76
CA ARG A 86 -0.26 -1.39 1.86
C ARG A 86 -0.85 -1.70 0.50
N VAL A 87 -1.64 -0.76 0.01
CA VAL A 87 -2.30 -0.84 -1.29
C VAL A 87 -1.82 0.32 -2.14
N GLY A 88 -1.44 0.02 -3.37
CA GLY A 88 -1.01 1.04 -4.30
C GLY A 88 -1.53 0.79 -5.70
N LEU A 89 -1.35 1.74 -6.57
CA LEU A 89 -1.63 1.63 -7.99
C LEU A 89 -0.59 2.39 -8.82
N ALA A 90 -0.46 1.97 -10.06
CA ALA A 90 0.26 2.70 -11.08
C ALA A 90 -0.63 2.83 -12.33
N ARG A 91 -0.62 4.01 -12.95
CA ARG A 91 -1.32 4.29 -14.21
C ARG A 91 -0.67 5.43 -14.98
N PRO A 92 -0.81 5.50 -16.31
CA PRO A 92 -0.51 6.73 -17.04
C PRO A 92 -1.37 7.87 -16.50
N LEU A 93 -0.78 9.07 -16.37
CA LEU A 93 -1.46 10.19 -15.72
C LEU A 93 -2.81 10.53 -16.36
N GLN A 94 -2.89 10.44 -17.68
CA GLN A 94 -4.09 10.81 -18.44
C GLN A 94 -5.08 9.67 -18.64
N GLU A 95 -4.74 8.44 -18.25
CA GLU A 95 -5.58 7.26 -18.43
C GLU A 95 -6.19 6.78 -17.11
N LEU A 96 -7.45 7.12 -16.86
CA LEU A 96 -8.12 6.77 -15.61
C LEU A 96 -8.52 5.29 -15.51
N LYS A 97 -8.74 4.62 -16.65
CA LYS A 97 -9.26 3.24 -16.66
C LYS A 97 -8.15 2.18 -16.65
N ASN A 98 -7.01 2.47 -17.28
CA ASN A 98 -5.90 1.55 -17.38
C ASN A 98 -4.97 1.72 -16.18
N ARG A 99 -5.04 0.80 -15.23
CA ARG A 99 -4.28 0.85 -13.97
C ARG A 99 -3.91 -0.54 -13.48
N THR A 100 -2.77 -0.65 -12.84
CA THR A 100 -2.31 -1.87 -12.18
C THR A 100 -2.26 -1.63 -10.68
N TYR A 101 -2.92 -2.50 -9.92
CA TYR A 101 -2.93 -2.45 -8.47
C TYR A 101 -1.86 -3.34 -7.88
N VAL A 102 -1.37 -2.94 -6.73
CA VAL A 102 -0.52 -3.75 -5.84
C VAL A 102 -1.13 -3.75 -4.44
N ALA A 103 -1.04 -4.87 -3.75
CA ALA A 103 -1.45 -4.97 -2.35
C ALA A 103 -0.54 -5.97 -1.65
N ARG A 104 0.07 -5.57 -0.53
CA ARG A 104 0.97 -6.43 0.22
C ARG A 104 1.04 -6.04 1.69
N MET A 105 1.21 -7.05 2.55
CA MET A 105 1.76 -6.87 3.89
C MET A 105 3.28 -6.92 3.78
N GLY A 106 3.98 -5.88 4.23
CA GLY A 106 5.44 -5.85 4.16
C GLY A 106 5.99 -4.45 4.44
N THR A 107 7.29 -4.33 4.37
CA THR A 107 7.98 -3.05 4.50
C THR A 107 7.79 -2.16 3.29
N TYR A 108 8.00 -0.86 3.43
CA TYR A 108 7.92 0.07 2.29
C TYR A 108 8.81 -0.36 1.11
N PRO A 109 10.08 -0.73 1.30
CA PRO A 109 10.92 -1.17 0.18
C PRO A 109 10.34 -2.36 -0.60
N GLU A 110 9.74 -3.35 0.09
CA GLU A 110 9.12 -4.52 -0.56
C GLU A 110 7.91 -4.11 -1.39
N VAL A 111 7.03 -3.29 -0.83
CA VAL A 111 5.80 -2.85 -1.53
C VAL A 111 6.14 -1.94 -2.70
N VAL A 112 7.12 -1.05 -2.54
CA VAL A 112 7.55 -0.14 -3.60
C VAL A 112 8.17 -0.90 -4.78
N ARG A 113 8.88 -2.02 -4.55
CA ARG A 113 9.33 -2.90 -5.65
C ARG A 113 8.17 -3.41 -6.50
N HIS A 114 7.05 -3.83 -5.88
CA HIS A 114 5.85 -4.21 -6.59
C HIS A 114 5.23 -3.04 -7.36
N LEU A 115 5.25 -1.85 -6.76
CA LEU A 115 4.75 -0.64 -7.39
C LEU A 115 5.57 -0.25 -8.64
N VAL A 116 6.89 -0.44 -8.59
CA VAL A 116 7.77 -0.27 -9.77
C VAL A 116 7.38 -1.25 -10.89
N SER A 117 7.18 -2.53 -10.55
CA SER A 117 6.72 -3.52 -11.54
C SER A 117 5.38 -3.12 -12.15
N ALA A 118 4.44 -2.63 -11.34
CA ALA A 118 3.16 -2.11 -11.81
C ALA A 118 3.35 -0.90 -12.75
N ALA A 119 4.25 0.02 -12.42
CA ALA A 119 4.56 1.17 -13.25
C ALA A 119 5.18 0.77 -14.60
N ILE A 120 6.06 -0.23 -14.62
CA ILE A 120 6.63 -0.80 -15.86
C ILE A 120 5.54 -1.40 -16.74
N VAL A 121 4.61 -2.16 -16.16
CA VAL A 121 3.45 -2.72 -16.88
C VAL A 121 2.61 -1.61 -17.52
N GLN A 122 2.51 -0.48 -16.85
CA GLN A 122 1.79 0.72 -17.35
C GLN A 122 2.62 1.58 -18.31
N GLY A 123 3.80 1.12 -18.72
CA GLY A 123 4.61 1.77 -19.75
C GLY A 123 5.65 2.74 -19.21
N MET A 124 6.04 2.64 -17.93
CA MET A 124 7.16 3.43 -17.40
C MET A 124 8.46 3.13 -18.16
N SER A 125 9.20 4.17 -18.46
CA SER A 125 10.56 4.11 -19.01
C SER A 125 11.51 5.02 -18.23
N VAL A 126 12.80 5.00 -18.56
CA VAL A 126 13.80 5.88 -17.94
C VAL A 126 13.52 7.38 -18.15
N ARG A 127 12.71 7.73 -19.15
CA ARG A 127 12.33 9.12 -19.46
C ARG A 127 11.00 9.53 -18.83
N THR A 128 10.25 8.59 -18.31
CA THR A 128 8.92 8.84 -17.71
C THR A 128 9.07 9.68 -16.44
N GLN A 129 8.33 10.77 -16.36
CA GLN A 129 8.15 11.49 -15.10
C GLN A 129 7.18 10.73 -14.21
N VAL A 130 7.61 10.44 -12.98
CA VAL A 130 6.77 9.78 -11.99
C VAL A 130 6.20 10.82 -11.04
N ILE A 131 4.88 10.79 -10.84
CA ILE A 131 4.17 11.56 -9.83
C ILE A 131 3.71 10.57 -8.77
N ALA A 132 4.24 10.71 -7.55
CA ALA A 132 3.91 9.83 -6.44
C ALA A 132 2.99 10.59 -5.46
N VAL A 133 1.83 10.00 -5.17
CA VAL A 133 0.87 10.52 -4.20
C VAL A 133 0.77 9.54 -3.04
N ALA A 134 1.00 10.02 -1.82
CA ALA A 134 0.94 9.18 -0.61
C ALA A 134 0.75 10.00 0.66
N ASP A 135 0.56 9.31 1.78
CA ASP A 135 0.28 9.87 3.11
C ASP A 135 1.48 10.55 3.80
N GLY A 136 2.68 10.41 3.26
CA GLY A 136 3.90 10.95 3.88
C GLY A 136 4.39 10.19 5.11
N GLY A 137 3.96 8.93 5.28
CA GLY A 137 4.45 8.07 6.38
C GLY A 137 5.97 7.99 6.44
N ASN A 138 6.51 7.82 7.64
CA ASN A 138 7.96 7.79 7.88
C ASN A 138 8.67 6.74 7.02
N GLY A 139 9.63 7.19 6.21
CA GLY A 139 10.43 6.34 5.32
C GLY A 139 9.74 5.98 3.98
N LEU A 140 8.50 6.41 3.76
CA LEU A 140 7.77 6.14 2.52
C LEU A 140 8.33 6.94 1.34
N CYS A 141 8.52 8.24 1.53
CA CYS A 141 9.09 9.11 0.50
C CYS A 141 10.49 8.64 0.08
N GLU A 142 11.33 8.28 1.04
CA GLU A 142 12.67 7.76 0.81
C GLU A 142 12.64 6.41 0.07
N ALA A 143 11.72 5.52 0.42
CA ALA A 143 11.57 4.24 -0.27
C ALA A 143 11.13 4.42 -1.72
N LEU A 144 10.18 5.33 -1.97
CA LEU A 144 9.75 5.69 -3.32
C LEU A 144 10.89 6.34 -4.10
N GLN A 145 11.62 7.29 -3.50
CA GLN A 145 12.69 8.04 -4.16
C GLN A 145 13.86 7.17 -4.59
N LYS A 146 14.19 6.12 -3.80
CA LYS A 146 15.19 5.12 -4.17
C LYS A 146 14.84 4.35 -5.46
N GLN A 147 13.56 4.12 -5.71
CA GLN A 147 13.07 3.34 -6.84
C GLN A 147 12.64 4.21 -8.03
N PHE A 148 12.20 5.45 -7.74
CA PHE A 148 11.75 6.43 -8.73
C PHE A 148 12.59 7.72 -8.62
N PRO A 149 13.84 7.73 -9.09
CA PRO A 149 14.77 8.85 -8.86
C PRO A 149 14.30 10.17 -9.49
N ARG A 150 13.39 10.12 -10.47
CA ARG A 150 12.83 11.30 -11.15
C ARG A 150 11.38 11.55 -10.75
N MET A 151 11.00 11.26 -9.50
CA MET A 151 9.65 11.48 -9.05
C MET A 151 9.42 12.89 -8.50
N THR A 152 8.19 13.35 -8.65
CA THR A 152 7.62 14.44 -7.85
C THR A 152 6.72 13.82 -6.79
N PHE A 153 7.03 14.04 -5.52
CA PHE A 153 6.21 13.57 -4.41
C PHE A 153 5.14 14.59 -4.06
N ILE A 154 3.90 14.13 -3.93
CA ILE A 154 2.76 14.94 -3.54
C ILE A 154 2.15 14.29 -2.30
N LEU A 155 2.11 15.03 -1.20
CA LEU A 155 1.35 14.63 -0.02
C LEU A 155 -0.14 14.66 -0.34
N ASP A 156 -0.86 13.59 -0.06
CA ASP A 156 -2.28 13.57 -0.34
C ASP A 156 -3.04 14.60 0.52
N ARG A 157 -4.14 15.10 -0.01
CA ARG A 157 -4.89 16.20 0.60
C ARG A 157 -5.49 15.86 1.97
N PRO A 158 -6.04 14.68 2.23
CA PRO A 158 -6.49 14.26 3.55
C PRO A 158 -5.40 14.35 4.61
N HIS A 159 -4.23 13.79 4.34
CA HIS A 159 -3.11 13.78 5.29
C HIS A 159 -2.48 15.18 5.43
N LEU A 160 -2.34 15.94 4.33
CA LEU A 160 -1.95 17.35 4.42
C LEU A 160 -2.88 18.13 5.37
N LYS A 161 -4.19 17.95 5.21
CA LYS A 161 -5.18 18.58 6.09
C LYS A 161 -5.01 18.16 7.55
N GLN A 162 -4.77 16.89 7.80
CA GLN A 162 -4.52 16.37 9.14
C GLN A 162 -3.27 16.99 9.77
N HIS A 163 -2.16 17.08 9.04
CA HIS A 163 -0.94 17.74 9.50
C HIS A 163 -1.14 19.24 9.77
N LEU A 164 -1.92 19.93 8.94
CA LEU A 164 -2.25 21.33 9.17
C LEU A 164 -3.07 21.52 10.45
N TYR A 165 -4.03 20.62 10.73
CA TYR A 165 -4.78 20.67 11.99
C TYR A 165 -3.89 20.41 13.21
N ALA A 166 -2.98 19.44 13.14
CA ALA A 166 -2.02 19.17 14.20
C ALA A 166 -1.07 20.36 14.42
N GLY A 167 -0.57 20.99 13.35
CA GLY A 167 0.25 22.19 13.42
C GLY A 167 -0.50 23.38 14.03
N ALA A 168 -1.75 23.60 13.63
CA ALA A 168 -2.59 24.65 14.20
C ALA A 168 -2.82 24.46 15.70
N GLU A 169 -3.03 23.22 16.14
CA GLU A 169 -3.16 22.87 17.55
C GLU A 169 -1.86 23.11 18.32
N ALA A 170 -0.72 22.73 17.75
CA ALA A 170 0.60 22.94 18.37
C ALA A 170 0.94 24.42 18.60
N ILE A 171 0.42 25.34 17.76
CA ILE A 171 0.55 26.80 17.95
C ILE A 171 -0.61 27.41 18.74
N GLY A 172 -1.45 26.59 19.38
CA GLY A 172 -2.49 27.02 20.32
C GLY A 172 -3.79 27.52 19.67
N LEU A 173 -4.00 27.28 18.37
CA LEU A 173 -5.28 27.65 17.71
C LEU A 173 -6.37 26.63 18.05
N THR A 174 -7.56 27.15 18.40
CA THR A 174 -8.71 26.30 18.79
C THR A 174 -9.99 26.76 18.07
N GLY A 175 -11.01 25.89 18.06
CA GLY A 175 -12.35 26.20 17.57
C GLY A 175 -12.39 26.71 16.13
N SER A 176 -13.14 27.77 15.89
CA SER A 176 -13.33 28.37 14.55
C SER A 176 -12.05 28.99 13.98
N VAL A 177 -11.18 29.54 14.81
CA VAL A 177 -9.90 30.12 14.40
C VAL A 177 -9.00 29.05 13.78
N ARG A 178 -8.93 27.86 14.39
CA ARG A 178 -8.20 26.70 13.85
C ARG A 178 -8.76 26.29 12.47
N HIS A 179 -10.07 26.20 12.34
CA HIS A 179 -10.71 25.85 11.07
C HIS A 179 -10.43 26.86 9.97
N SER A 180 -10.55 28.16 10.26
CA SER A 180 -10.25 29.22 9.29
C SER A 180 -8.79 29.14 8.84
N TRP A 181 -7.84 29.06 9.79
CA TRP A 181 -6.42 28.97 9.48
C TRP A 181 -6.08 27.79 8.56
N VAL A 182 -6.63 26.58 8.85
CA VAL A 182 -6.41 25.40 8.02
C VAL A 182 -7.03 25.58 6.63
N SER A 183 -8.24 26.16 6.56
CA SER A 183 -8.90 26.42 5.28
C SER A 183 -8.09 27.37 4.40
N ASP A 184 -7.57 28.44 4.97
CA ASP A 184 -6.74 29.41 4.25
C ASP A 184 -5.47 28.79 3.71
N LYS A 185 -4.79 27.92 4.51
CA LYS A 185 -3.59 27.18 4.07
C LYS A 185 -3.88 26.19 2.94
N LEU A 186 -5.06 25.56 2.93
CA LEU A 186 -5.48 24.63 1.88
C LEU A 186 -5.90 25.30 0.57
N GLN A 187 -6.20 26.61 0.60
CA GLN A 187 -6.56 27.40 -0.59
C GLN A 187 -5.33 28.03 -1.27
N LEU A 188 -4.21 28.14 -0.57
CA LEU A 188 -2.95 28.70 -1.09
C LEU A 188 -2.14 27.73 -1.95
N ASN A 189 -2.63 26.52 -2.14
CA ASN A 189 -2.07 25.47 -2.98
C ASN A 189 -3.10 25.12 -4.10
#